data_5f74bf69d9f7099466816c0396c6db18
#
_entry.id   5f74bf69d9f7099466816c0396c6db18
#
_cell.length_a   1.000
_cell.length_b   1.000
_cell.length_c   1.000
_cell.angle_alpha   90.00
_cell.angle_beta   90.00
_cell.angle_gamma   90.00
#
_symmetry.space_group_name_H-M   'P 1'
#
loop_
_entity.id
_entity.type
_entity.pdbx_description
1 polymer ?
#
loop_
_entity_poly.entity_id
_entity_poly.type
_entity_poly.pdbx_seq_one_letter_code
_entity_poly.pdbx_strand_id
1 'polypeptide(L)'
;NEYDDNWYQILFNNKETLRNPIKQNNGHIKVIKDIIPSIKYKNINSIILFTKRAKLKVNTETIVTYCNRVNKIIKKYKNKQFTQEEVNYIYERLKELNVDSFKERKSHIKNVNRNIKNVEKSLKRNRCPRCGGKLKKKRGRYGRFKGCKNYPQCTFKMNL
;
A
#
# COMPACT_ATOMS: atom_id res chain seq x y z
N ASN A 1 0.61 -11.90 10.77
CA ASN A 1 -0.67 -12.58 10.85
C ASN A 1 -1.72 -11.81 10.04
N GLU A 2 -2.74 -12.52 9.51
CA GLU A 2 -3.82 -11.95 8.71
C GLU A 2 -4.69 -10.97 9.50
N TYR A 3 -4.88 -11.23 10.78
CA TYR A 3 -5.78 -10.47 11.65
C TYR A 3 -5.13 -9.25 12.31
N ASP A 4 -3.80 -9.12 12.23
CA ASP A 4 -3.08 -7.98 12.80
C ASP A 4 -3.40 -6.69 12.02
N ASP A 5 -3.44 -5.55 12.69
CA ASP A 5 -3.63 -4.26 12.00
C ASP A 5 -2.42 -3.87 11.18
N ASN A 6 -1.25 -4.28 11.62
CA ASN A 6 0.00 -3.95 10.98
C ASN A 6 0.86 -5.19 10.75
N TRP A 7 1.48 -5.23 9.60
CA TRP A 7 2.59 -6.11 9.29
C TRP A 7 3.91 -5.39 9.51
N TYR A 8 4.99 -6.15 9.46
CA TYR A 8 6.33 -5.59 9.57
C TYR A 8 7.15 -5.98 8.35
N GLN A 9 7.93 -5.02 7.86
CA GLN A 9 8.94 -5.26 6.86
C GLN A 9 10.32 -4.94 7.44
N ILE A 10 11.33 -5.70 7.02
CA ILE A 10 12.72 -5.43 7.39
C ILE A 10 13.40 -4.83 6.17
N LEU A 11 13.81 -3.57 6.28
CA LEU A 11 14.55 -2.83 5.26
C LEU A 11 15.90 -2.44 5.84
N PHE A 12 16.99 -2.95 5.25
CA PHE A 12 18.36 -2.61 5.71
C PHE A 12 18.53 -2.77 7.23
N ASN A 13 18.09 -3.91 7.80
CA ASN A 13 18.08 -4.21 9.23
C ASN A 13 17.17 -3.35 10.12
N ASN A 14 16.35 -2.50 9.54
CA ASN A 14 15.35 -1.72 10.26
C ASN A 14 13.97 -2.37 10.14
N LYS A 15 13.30 -2.51 11.27
CA LYS A 15 11.91 -2.98 11.32
C LYS A 15 10.98 -1.79 11.09
N GLU A 16 10.32 -1.78 9.95
CA GLU A 16 9.32 -0.76 9.56
C GLU A 16 7.92 -1.35 9.64
N THR A 17 6.96 -0.52 10.03
CA THR A 17 5.54 -0.92 10.09
C THR A 17 4.89 -0.72 8.74
N LEU A 18 4.22 -1.76 8.26
CA LEU A 18 3.39 -1.75 7.06
C LEU A 18 1.94 -2.01 7.47
N ARG A 19 1.02 -1.17 7.04
CA ARG A 19 -0.41 -1.44 7.25
C ARG A 19 -0.77 -2.77 6.58
N ASN A 20 -1.56 -3.60 7.27
CA ASN A 20 -1.92 -4.92 6.76
C ASN A 20 -2.60 -4.83 5.39
N PRO A 21 -1.98 -5.34 4.31
CA PRO A 21 -2.50 -5.20 2.95
C PRO A 21 -3.77 -6.02 2.72
N ILE A 22 -4.00 -7.08 3.50
CA ILE A 22 -5.23 -7.87 3.43
C ILE A 22 -6.41 -7.02 3.92
N LYS A 23 -6.27 -6.36 5.08
CA LYS A 23 -7.29 -5.45 5.61
C LYS A 23 -7.55 -4.28 4.66
N GLN A 24 -6.51 -3.74 4.02
CA GLN A 24 -6.68 -2.70 3.00
C GLN A 24 -7.50 -3.20 1.82
N ASN A 25 -7.16 -4.38 1.30
CA ASN A 25 -7.85 -4.95 0.15
C ASN A 25 -9.30 -5.33 0.47
N ASN A 26 -9.59 -5.80 1.69
CA ASN A 26 -10.95 -6.05 2.16
C ASN A 26 -11.79 -4.76 2.17
N GLY A 27 -11.19 -3.63 2.53
CA GLY A 27 -11.82 -2.31 2.39
C GLY A 27 -12.16 -1.98 0.93
N HIS A 28 -11.25 -2.23 -0.01
CA HIS A 28 -11.50 -2.03 -1.45
C HIS A 28 -12.62 -2.95 -1.96
N ILE A 29 -12.64 -4.21 -1.55
CA ILE A 29 -13.69 -5.17 -1.91
C ILE A 29 -15.06 -4.68 -1.42
N LYS A 30 -15.14 -4.15 -0.19
CA LYS A 30 -16.38 -3.59 0.35
C LYS A 30 -16.87 -2.43 -0.52
N VAL A 31 -16.00 -1.48 -0.86
CA VAL A 31 -16.36 -0.35 -1.73
C VAL A 31 -16.85 -0.83 -3.10
N ILE A 32 -16.17 -1.80 -3.72
CA ILE A 32 -16.59 -2.35 -5.02
C ILE A 32 -17.98 -2.98 -4.92
N LYS A 33 -18.26 -3.73 -3.85
CA LYS A 33 -19.57 -4.34 -3.61
C LYS A 33 -20.68 -3.30 -3.38
N ASP A 34 -20.36 -2.18 -2.74
CA ASP A 34 -21.30 -1.09 -2.51
C ASP A 34 -21.63 -0.34 -3.83
N ILE A 35 -20.65 -0.20 -4.71
CA ILE A 35 -20.80 0.51 -6.01
C ILE A 35 -21.47 -0.36 -7.06
N ILE A 36 -21.28 -1.68 -7.02
CA ILE A 36 -21.80 -2.65 -8.01
C ILE A 36 -22.72 -3.65 -7.29
N PRO A 37 -24.01 -3.34 -7.17
CA PRO A 37 -24.94 -4.18 -6.41
C PRO A 37 -25.03 -5.63 -6.91
N SER A 38 -24.86 -5.88 -8.21
CA SER A 38 -24.91 -7.21 -8.81
C SER A 38 -23.87 -8.21 -8.28
N ILE A 39 -22.77 -7.69 -7.70
CA ILE A 39 -21.72 -8.53 -7.11
C ILE A 39 -21.76 -8.59 -5.58
N LYS A 40 -22.76 -7.96 -4.95
CA LYS A 40 -22.84 -7.84 -3.49
C LYS A 40 -22.71 -9.20 -2.76
N TYR A 41 -23.37 -10.22 -3.30
CA TYR A 41 -23.38 -11.56 -2.73
C TYR A 41 -22.40 -12.54 -3.41
N LYS A 42 -21.63 -12.08 -4.38
CA LYS A 42 -20.62 -12.91 -5.05
C LYS A 42 -19.31 -12.96 -4.25
N ASN A 43 -18.62 -14.08 -4.34
CA ASN A 43 -17.30 -14.23 -3.74
C ASN A 43 -16.27 -13.48 -4.58
N ILE A 44 -15.60 -12.51 -3.95
CA ILE A 44 -14.46 -11.80 -4.52
C ILE A 44 -13.19 -12.34 -3.89
N ASN A 45 -12.33 -12.95 -4.71
CA ASN A 45 -11.07 -13.52 -4.24
C ASN A 45 -10.02 -12.42 -4.09
N SER A 46 -9.51 -12.27 -2.86
CA SER A 46 -8.44 -11.35 -2.55
C SER A 46 -7.08 -11.99 -2.85
N ILE A 47 -6.24 -11.31 -3.64
CA ILE A 47 -4.87 -11.74 -3.90
C ILE A 47 -3.92 -10.57 -3.61
N ILE A 48 -3.01 -10.76 -2.68
CA ILE A 48 -2.01 -9.76 -2.32
C ILE A 48 -0.69 -10.09 -3.02
N LEU A 49 -0.17 -9.14 -3.77
CA LEU A 49 1.00 -9.33 -4.61
C LEU A 49 2.20 -8.52 -4.11
N PHE A 50 3.34 -9.18 -4.01
CA PHE A 50 4.62 -8.57 -3.70
C PHE A 50 5.60 -8.75 -4.86
N THR A 51 6.57 -7.86 -4.96
CA THR A 51 7.69 -8.03 -5.88
C THR A 51 8.65 -9.11 -5.38
N LYS A 52 9.45 -9.71 -6.26
CA LYS A 52 10.46 -10.71 -5.88
C LYS A 52 11.55 -10.18 -4.92
N ARG A 53 11.67 -8.85 -4.76
CA ARG A 53 12.62 -8.24 -3.82
C ARG A 53 12.24 -8.46 -2.35
N ALA A 54 10.97 -8.74 -2.07
CA ALA A 54 10.50 -9.04 -0.72
C ALA A 54 10.66 -10.53 -0.41
N LYS A 55 11.21 -10.88 0.74
CA LYS A 55 11.15 -12.24 1.28
C LYS A 55 9.90 -12.35 2.15
N LEU A 56 8.90 -13.05 1.67
CA LEU A 56 7.64 -13.22 2.40
C LEU A 56 7.80 -14.24 3.52
N LYS A 57 7.42 -13.83 4.73
CA LYS A 57 7.31 -14.67 5.93
C LYS A 57 5.96 -14.40 6.58
N VAL A 58 4.90 -14.81 5.91
CA VAL A 58 3.51 -14.58 6.36
C VAL A 58 2.78 -15.91 6.41
N ASN A 59 1.92 -16.05 7.41
CA ASN A 59 0.97 -17.16 7.53
C ASN A 59 -0.43 -16.58 7.43
N THR A 60 -1.12 -16.85 6.31
CA THR A 60 -2.42 -16.24 5.97
C THR A 60 -3.27 -17.23 5.16
N GLU A 61 -4.58 -17.20 5.37
CA GLU A 61 -5.56 -17.91 4.54
C GLU A 61 -5.74 -17.18 3.20
N THR A 62 -5.75 -15.84 3.23
CA THR A 62 -5.76 -15.01 2.02
C THR A 62 -4.49 -15.24 1.21
N ILE A 63 -4.63 -15.33 -0.10
CA ILE A 63 -3.49 -15.58 -1.00
C ILE A 63 -2.54 -14.38 -1.00
N VAL A 64 -1.35 -14.60 -0.46
CA VAL A 64 -0.23 -13.64 -0.49
C VAL A 64 0.91 -14.27 -1.28
N THR A 65 1.31 -13.64 -2.38
CA THR A 65 2.28 -14.23 -3.31
C THR A 65 3.09 -13.18 -4.07
N TYR A 66 3.92 -13.65 -4.99
CA TYR A 66 4.72 -12.77 -5.86
C TYR A 66 4.02 -12.48 -7.20
N CYS A 67 4.23 -11.30 -7.75
CA CYS A 67 3.62 -10.84 -9.00
C CYS A 67 3.79 -11.84 -10.16
N ASN A 68 4.93 -12.51 -10.27
CA ASN A 68 5.18 -13.50 -11.34
C ASN A 68 4.37 -14.80 -11.22
N ARG A 69 3.68 -15.03 -10.09
CA ARG A 69 2.84 -16.22 -9.86
C ARG A 69 1.35 -15.95 -10.06
N VAL A 70 0.93 -14.69 -10.24
CA VAL A 70 -0.48 -14.29 -10.29
C VAL A 70 -1.25 -15.01 -11.37
N ASN A 71 -0.71 -15.13 -12.59
CA ASN A 71 -1.37 -15.80 -13.70
C ASN A 71 -1.64 -17.29 -13.40
N LYS A 72 -0.70 -17.99 -12.71
CA LYS A 72 -0.89 -19.38 -12.30
C LYS A 72 -2.01 -19.52 -11.26
N ILE A 73 -2.18 -18.53 -10.39
CA ILE A 73 -3.22 -18.52 -9.36
C ILE A 73 -4.58 -18.25 -10.01
N ILE A 74 -4.69 -17.22 -10.86
CA ILE A 74 -5.95 -16.87 -11.54
C ILE A 74 -6.46 -18.04 -12.37
N LYS A 75 -5.58 -18.76 -13.06
CA LYS A 75 -5.96 -19.96 -13.85
C LYS A 75 -6.54 -21.13 -13.05
N LYS A 76 -6.40 -21.12 -11.72
CA LYS A 76 -7.03 -22.13 -10.84
C LYS A 76 -8.53 -21.89 -10.65
N TYR A 77 -8.99 -20.64 -10.81
CA TYR A 77 -10.41 -20.26 -10.71
C TYR A 77 -11.11 -20.58 -12.02
N LYS A 78 -11.66 -21.80 -12.13
CA LYS A 78 -12.32 -22.31 -13.36
C LYS A 78 -13.83 -22.08 -13.38
N ASN A 79 -14.43 -21.90 -12.21
CA ASN A 79 -15.88 -21.74 -12.09
C ASN A 79 -16.31 -20.35 -12.54
N LYS A 80 -17.11 -20.31 -13.58
CA LYS A 80 -17.74 -19.06 -14.06
C LYS A 80 -18.83 -18.66 -13.06
N GLN A 81 -18.68 -17.51 -12.43
CA GLN A 81 -19.67 -16.94 -11.50
C GLN A 81 -20.59 -15.93 -12.15
N PHE A 82 -20.27 -15.49 -13.34
CA PHE A 82 -20.96 -14.43 -14.07
C PHE A 82 -21.28 -14.86 -15.49
N THR A 83 -22.43 -14.40 -16.00
CA THR A 83 -22.75 -14.45 -17.43
C THR A 83 -21.90 -13.43 -18.18
N GLN A 84 -21.85 -13.53 -19.50
CA GLN A 84 -21.13 -12.55 -20.33
C GLN A 84 -21.74 -11.15 -20.22
N GLU A 85 -23.06 -11.06 -20.07
CA GLU A 85 -23.80 -9.80 -19.90
C GLU A 85 -23.45 -9.15 -18.57
N GLU A 86 -23.41 -9.92 -17.46
CA GLU A 86 -22.98 -9.42 -16.16
C GLU A 86 -21.52 -8.91 -16.19
N VAL A 87 -20.63 -9.62 -16.86
CA VAL A 87 -19.23 -9.19 -17.04
C VAL A 87 -19.15 -7.88 -17.79
N ASN A 88 -19.90 -7.74 -18.89
CA ASN A 88 -19.93 -6.51 -19.68
C ASN A 88 -20.48 -5.32 -18.85
N TYR A 89 -21.58 -5.54 -18.13
CA TYR A 89 -22.15 -4.54 -17.23
C TYR A 89 -21.16 -4.07 -16.15
N ILE A 90 -20.51 -5.03 -15.47
CA ILE A 90 -19.51 -4.73 -14.44
C ILE A 90 -18.32 -3.94 -15.03
N TYR A 91 -17.86 -4.36 -16.22
CA TYR A 91 -16.75 -3.68 -16.91
C TYR A 91 -17.09 -2.24 -17.26
N GLU A 92 -18.23 -1.98 -17.92
CA GLU A 92 -18.62 -0.62 -18.28
C GLU A 92 -18.83 0.24 -17.02
N ARG A 93 -19.44 -0.32 -15.97
CA ARG A 93 -19.62 0.41 -14.71
C ARG A 93 -18.29 0.79 -14.04
N LEU A 94 -17.32 -0.11 -14.02
CA LEU A 94 -15.98 0.18 -13.49
C LEU A 94 -15.24 1.20 -14.36
N LYS A 95 -15.43 1.16 -15.67
CA LYS A 95 -14.84 2.10 -16.61
C LYS A 95 -15.40 3.52 -16.44
N GLU A 96 -16.72 3.67 -16.26
CA GLU A 96 -17.36 4.95 -15.97
C GLU A 96 -16.81 5.58 -14.67
N LEU A 97 -16.58 4.76 -13.65
CA LEU A 97 -16.06 5.19 -12.35
C LEU A 97 -14.56 5.47 -12.37
N ASN A 98 -13.86 4.99 -13.39
CA ASN A 98 -12.43 5.23 -13.55
C ASN A 98 -12.15 6.63 -14.12
N VAL A 99 -12.05 7.59 -13.23
CA VAL A 99 -11.67 8.98 -13.55
C VAL A 99 -10.19 9.18 -13.83
N ASP A 100 -9.40 8.09 -13.84
CA ASP A 100 -7.94 8.15 -13.99
C ASP A 100 -7.55 8.41 -15.45
N SER A 101 -7.49 9.66 -15.83
CA SER A 101 -6.98 10.09 -17.13
C SER A 101 -5.44 10.08 -17.18
N PHE A 102 -4.86 9.96 -18.38
CA PHE A 102 -3.41 10.07 -18.58
C PHE A 102 -2.83 11.38 -18.00
N LYS A 103 -3.59 12.48 -18.10
CA LYS A 103 -3.22 13.81 -17.57
C LYS A 103 -3.15 13.76 -16.03
N GLU A 104 -4.12 13.11 -15.38
CA GLU A 104 -4.17 12.98 -13.92
C GLU A 104 -3.04 12.09 -13.40
N ARG A 105 -2.75 10.96 -14.06
CA ARG A 105 -1.58 10.10 -13.73
C ARG A 105 -0.28 10.89 -13.83
N LYS A 106 -0.07 11.63 -14.93
CA LYS A 106 1.12 12.46 -15.12
C LYS A 106 1.25 13.52 -14.05
N SER A 107 0.14 14.18 -13.69
CA SER A 107 0.07 15.16 -12.60
C SER A 107 0.39 14.52 -11.26
N HIS A 108 -0.19 13.36 -10.96
CA HIS A 108 0.08 12.61 -9.72
C HIS A 108 1.56 12.23 -9.61
N ILE A 109 2.14 11.64 -10.66
CA ILE A 109 3.58 11.27 -10.68
C ILE A 109 4.45 12.50 -10.47
N LYS A 110 4.14 13.63 -11.13
CA LYS A 110 4.86 14.90 -10.94
C LYS A 110 4.79 15.38 -9.49
N ASN A 111 3.60 15.29 -8.86
CA ASN A 111 3.40 15.68 -7.47
C ASN A 111 4.16 14.77 -6.50
N VAL A 112 4.13 13.45 -6.70
CA VAL A 112 4.89 12.48 -5.90
C VAL A 112 6.38 12.77 -5.98
N ASN A 113 6.92 12.93 -7.20
CA ASN A 113 8.35 13.22 -7.40
C ASN A 113 8.76 14.56 -6.77
N ARG A 114 7.89 15.59 -6.85
CA ARG A 114 8.11 16.87 -6.17
C ARG A 114 8.17 16.71 -4.66
N ASN A 115 7.25 15.93 -4.09
CA ASN A 115 7.23 15.66 -2.65
C ASN A 115 8.48 14.90 -2.19
N ILE A 116 8.92 13.88 -2.94
CA ILE A 116 10.18 13.16 -2.66
C ILE A 116 11.36 14.14 -2.65
N LYS A 117 11.52 14.96 -3.69
CA LYS A 117 12.58 15.97 -3.76
C LYS A 117 12.52 16.98 -2.61
N ASN A 118 11.32 17.40 -2.19
CA ASN A 118 11.15 18.31 -1.05
C ASN A 118 11.56 17.66 0.28
N VAL A 119 11.21 16.39 0.48
CA VAL A 119 11.64 15.61 1.64
C VAL A 119 13.17 15.50 1.66
N GLU A 120 13.79 15.08 0.56
CA GLU A 120 15.25 14.98 0.46
C GLU A 120 15.94 16.32 0.74
N LYS A 121 15.44 17.41 0.15
CA LYS A 121 15.95 18.76 0.38
C LYS A 121 15.85 19.18 1.85
N SER A 122 14.75 18.84 2.51
CA SER A 122 14.56 19.11 3.95
C SER A 122 15.56 18.32 4.79
N LEU A 123 15.75 17.03 4.49
CA LEU A 123 16.69 16.16 5.19
C LEU A 123 18.14 16.59 5.01
N LYS A 124 18.54 16.98 3.79
CA LYS A 124 19.88 17.56 3.51
C LYS A 124 20.15 18.82 4.33
N ARG A 125 19.11 19.61 4.61
CA ARG A 125 19.19 20.82 5.44
C ARG A 125 19.00 20.55 6.94
N ASN A 126 19.00 19.27 7.38
CA ASN A 126 18.68 18.86 8.75
C ASN A 126 17.32 19.41 9.26
N ARG A 127 16.36 19.56 8.37
CA ARG A 127 14.98 19.96 8.69
C ARG A 127 14.03 18.77 8.64
N CYS A 128 13.06 18.77 9.55
CA CYS A 128 12.01 17.76 9.59
C CYS A 128 11.06 17.94 8.40
N PRO A 129 10.84 16.90 7.56
CA PRO A 129 9.95 17.04 6.41
C PRO A 129 8.47 17.15 6.79
N ARG A 130 8.09 16.82 8.06
CA ARG A 130 6.70 16.94 8.53
C ARG A 130 6.36 18.33 9.07
N CYS A 131 7.24 18.94 9.86
CA CYS A 131 6.96 20.19 10.56
C CYS A 131 8.00 21.28 10.35
N GLY A 132 9.03 21.07 9.52
CA GLY A 132 10.10 22.05 9.27
C GLY A 132 11.09 22.24 10.41
N GLY A 133 10.84 21.70 11.62
CA GLY A 133 11.72 21.82 12.78
C GLY A 133 13.11 21.22 12.55
N LYS A 134 14.11 21.59 13.35
CA LYS A 134 15.47 21.01 13.26
C LYS A 134 15.46 19.54 13.63
N LEU A 135 16.23 18.72 12.91
CA LEU A 135 16.51 17.33 13.27
C LEU A 135 17.76 17.30 14.16
N LYS A 136 17.66 16.54 15.27
CA LYS A 136 18.78 16.29 16.20
C LYS A 136 19.17 14.83 16.18
N LYS A 137 20.48 14.56 16.24
CA LYS A 137 21.00 13.21 16.48
C LYS A 137 20.65 12.80 17.91
N LYS A 138 20.08 11.62 18.07
CA LYS A 138 19.73 11.02 19.36
C LYS A 138 20.24 9.57 19.38
N ARG A 139 20.45 9.03 20.58
CA ARG A 139 20.77 7.63 20.81
C ARG A 139 19.54 6.93 21.40
N GLY A 140 19.09 5.87 20.78
CA GLY A 140 18.00 5.04 21.27
C GLY A 140 18.48 3.62 21.57
N ARG A 141 17.57 2.78 22.07
CA ARG A 141 17.85 1.37 22.39
C ARG A 141 18.44 0.58 21.22
N TYR A 142 18.07 0.95 19.98
CA TYR A 142 18.47 0.24 18.76
C TYR A 142 19.50 0.99 17.89
N GLY A 143 20.20 1.97 18.47
CA GLY A 143 21.23 2.72 17.76
C GLY A 143 20.99 4.23 17.67
N ARG A 144 21.78 4.89 16.81
CA ARG A 144 21.68 6.34 16.58
C ARG A 144 20.60 6.65 15.55
N PHE A 145 19.82 7.69 15.80
CA PHE A 145 18.80 8.18 14.90
C PHE A 145 18.72 9.71 14.89
N LYS A 146 18.12 10.28 13.84
CA LYS A 146 17.73 11.70 13.83
C LYS A 146 16.26 11.79 14.21
N GLY A 147 15.94 12.58 15.25
CA GLY A 147 14.57 12.86 15.68
C GLY A 147 14.25 14.34 15.56
N CYS A 148 12.99 14.69 15.36
CA CYS A 148 12.54 16.07 15.32
C CYS A 148 12.71 16.73 16.69
N LYS A 149 13.15 18.02 16.71
CA LYS A 149 13.25 18.81 17.94
C LYS A 149 11.88 19.04 18.59
N ASN A 150 10.83 19.11 17.77
CA ASN A 150 9.47 19.39 18.22
C ASN A 150 8.73 18.13 18.75
N TYR A 151 9.48 17.10 19.22
CA TYR A 151 8.89 15.99 19.95
C TYR A 151 8.37 16.50 21.31
N PRO A 152 7.18 16.07 21.79
CA PRO A 152 6.31 15.01 21.27
C PRO A 152 5.31 15.45 20.19
N GLN A 153 5.12 16.73 19.90
CA GLN A 153 4.16 17.22 18.90
C GLN A 153 4.48 16.71 17.49
N CYS A 154 5.76 16.48 17.20
CA CYS A 154 6.19 15.86 15.95
C CYS A 154 7.04 14.61 16.22
N THR A 155 6.51 13.45 15.88
CA THR A 155 7.14 12.14 16.12
C THR A 155 8.08 11.68 14.99
N PHE A 156 8.45 12.58 14.05
CA PHE A 156 9.33 12.22 12.95
C PHE A 156 10.70 11.76 13.44
N LYS A 157 11.11 10.57 12.99
CA LYS A 157 12.44 9.99 13.22
C LYS A 157 12.95 9.30 11.96
N MET A 158 14.26 9.26 11.79
CA MET A 158 14.95 8.50 10.75
C MET A 158 16.23 7.89 11.32
N ASN A 159 16.57 6.70 10.91
CA ASN A 159 17.82 6.04 11.31
C ASN A 159 19.01 6.69 10.61
N LEU A 160 20.20 6.57 11.23
CA LEU A 160 21.48 7.10 10.69
C LEU A 160 22.28 5.98 10.09
#